data_87cfba98d8049edb28c3e8c064f34c3d
#
_entry.id   87cfba98d8049edb28c3e8c064f34c3d
#
_cell.length_a   1.000
_cell.length_b   1.000
_cell.length_c   1.000
_cell.angle_alpha   90.00
_cell.angle_beta   90.00
_cell.angle_gamma   90.00
#
_symmetry.space_group_name_H-M   'P 1'
#
loop_
_entity.id
_entity.type
_entity.pdbx_description
1 polymer ?
#
loop_
_entity_poly.entity_id
_entity_poly.type
_entity_poly.pdbx_seq_one_letter_code
_entity_poly.pdbx_strand_id
1 'polypeptide(L)'
;LAHEHSEEPVVNTSIKDRLKQIRNTVEQGGRLGMEDGIFLYSPEVPLHEVGELANYVRERINGNVAYYNINTHLNPTNVCVYRCRFCAFRSDLRDPKGYVMSDEQILARGQEAMDNGCTEMHIVGGLHHKLGYDWYRGLIETLHHAYPKLHLKGWTAVEIDWFEFLTKKKSKEILLDLRDAGLGSMPGGGAEIFHPEIRGQICEHKANSHKWLEIHQAAHEIGLKTNCTMLYGHLEQPYHRIDHLLKLRELQDRTGGFQTFIPLAFHPENTKLSHLKKPSALVDLRNMAVCRLMLDNIPHIKAYWIMLGIGTAQTALAFGADDIDGTVRHELIYHDAGATTPEMMSVEQIRHLITEAGREPMERDTVYHKVHRNPDDFKDWTVGEEVPILTSVG
;
A
#
# COMPACT_ATOMS: atom_id res chain seq x y z
N LEU A 1 28.96 -53.34 -5.67
CA LEU A 1 28.89 -52.11 -6.51
C LEU A 1 28.35 -51.01 -5.62
N ALA A 2 29.26 -50.22 -5.06
CA ALA A 2 28.95 -49.03 -4.28
C ALA A 2 28.66 -47.88 -5.26
N HIS A 3 27.47 -47.27 -5.12
CA HIS A 3 27.16 -46.00 -5.74
C HIS A 3 27.80 -44.90 -4.92
N GLU A 4 28.89 -44.34 -5.40
CA GLU A 4 29.42 -43.06 -4.93
C GLU A 4 28.44 -41.96 -5.36
N HIS A 5 27.73 -41.42 -4.38
CA HIS A 5 27.06 -40.12 -4.57
C HIS A 5 28.15 -39.05 -4.57
N SER A 6 28.48 -38.53 -5.72
CA SER A 6 29.27 -37.32 -5.86
C SER A 6 28.46 -36.14 -5.35
N GLU A 7 28.72 -35.71 -4.12
CA GLU A 7 28.26 -34.40 -3.62
C GLU A 7 28.97 -33.34 -4.49
N GLU A 8 28.17 -32.59 -5.27
CA GLU A 8 28.68 -31.39 -5.94
C GLU A 8 29.21 -30.43 -4.85
N PRO A 9 30.41 -29.81 -5.05
CA PRO A 9 30.96 -28.91 -4.07
C PRO A 9 30.03 -27.68 -3.93
N VAL A 10 29.49 -27.47 -2.70
CA VAL A 10 28.81 -26.24 -2.31
C VAL A 10 29.80 -25.10 -2.48
N VAL A 11 29.69 -24.35 -3.57
CA VAL A 11 30.47 -23.14 -3.81
C VAL A 11 30.08 -22.11 -2.77
N ASN A 12 30.92 -21.94 -1.76
CA ASN A 12 30.75 -20.92 -0.72
C ASN A 12 31.03 -19.53 -1.34
N THR A 13 30.03 -18.99 -2.04
CA THR A 13 30.10 -17.69 -2.69
C THR A 13 30.16 -16.61 -1.62
N SER A 14 31.15 -15.72 -1.66
CA SER A 14 31.24 -14.62 -0.72
C SER A 14 30.02 -13.68 -0.85
N ILE A 15 29.65 -12.98 0.23
CA ILE A 15 28.58 -11.96 0.21
C ILE A 15 28.81 -10.95 -0.93
N LYS A 16 30.06 -10.54 -1.13
CA LYS A 16 30.44 -9.59 -2.16
C LYS A 16 30.21 -10.14 -3.59
N ASP A 17 30.56 -11.41 -3.80
CA ASP A 17 30.37 -12.04 -5.12
C ASP A 17 28.88 -12.24 -5.41
N ARG A 18 28.08 -12.62 -4.40
CA ARG A 18 26.62 -12.77 -4.54
C ARG A 18 25.95 -11.43 -4.85
N LEU A 19 26.31 -10.34 -4.13
CA LEU A 19 25.83 -9.00 -4.42
C LEU A 19 26.17 -8.55 -5.83
N LYS A 20 27.40 -8.83 -6.29
CA LYS A 20 27.80 -8.53 -7.66
C LYS A 20 26.97 -9.29 -8.70
N GLN A 21 26.62 -10.55 -8.44
CA GLN A 21 25.73 -11.33 -9.32
C GLN A 21 24.34 -10.71 -9.37
N ILE A 22 23.76 -10.37 -8.22
CA ILE A 22 22.44 -9.71 -8.11
C ILE A 22 22.45 -8.37 -8.85
N ARG A 23 23.48 -7.54 -8.65
CA ARG A 23 23.65 -6.26 -9.35
C ARG A 23 23.65 -6.47 -10.86
N ASN A 24 24.47 -7.39 -11.37
CA ASN A 24 24.54 -7.69 -12.80
C ASN A 24 23.18 -8.14 -13.36
N THR A 25 22.46 -8.99 -12.61
CA THR A 25 21.10 -9.43 -12.99
C THR A 25 20.15 -8.24 -13.13
N VAL A 26 20.13 -7.35 -12.14
CA VAL A 26 19.24 -6.17 -12.13
C VAL A 26 19.61 -5.17 -13.22
N GLU A 27 20.91 -4.89 -13.41
CA GLU A 27 21.40 -3.95 -14.43
C GLU A 27 21.12 -4.43 -15.86
N GLN A 28 21.08 -5.74 -16.07
CA GLN A 28 20.71 -6.39 -17.34
C GLN A 28 19.18 -6.53 -17.51
N GLY A 29 18.38 -6.02 -16.58
CA GLY A 29 16.91 -6.14 -16.62
C GLY A 29 16.38 -7.52 -16.24
N GLY A 30 17.21 -8.39 -15.67
CA GLY A 30 16.80 -9.69 -15.15
C GLY A 30 16.03 -9.56 -13.84
N ARG A 31 15.29 -10.62 -13.50
CA ARG A 31 14.43 -10.68 -12.31
C ARG A 31 15.08 -11.46 -11.19
N LEU A 32 14.91 -10.97 -9.97
CA LEU A 32 15.37 -11.66 -8.77
C LEU A 32 14.36 -12.72 -8.33
N GLY A 33 14.90 -13.85 -7.83
CA GLY A 33 14.11 -14.97 -7.31
C GLY A 33 13.99 -14.97 -5.79
N MET A 34 13.38 -16.05 -5.26
CA MET A 34 13.17 -16.25 -3.82
C MET A 34 14.48 -16.16 -3.03
N GLU A 35 15.51 -16.86 -3.47
CA GLU A 35 16.80 -16.91 -2.78
C GLU A 35 17.54 -15.58 -2.78
N ASP A 36 17.47 -14.83 -3.89
CA ASP A 36 18.05 -13.49 -3.99
C ASP A 36 17.39 -12.53 -3.00
N GLY A 37 16.04 -12.56 -2.97
CA GLY A 37 15.27 -11.72 -2.04
C GLY A 37 15.56 -12.04 -0.57
N ILE A 38 15.64 -13.32 -0.20
CA ILE A 38 15.99 -13.74 1.16
C ILE A 38 17.43 -13.30 1.50
N PHE A 39 18.37 -13.46 0.59
CA PHE A 39 19.76 -13.02 0.76
C PHE A 39 19.85 -11.52 1.05
N LEU A 40 19.10 -10.69 0.31
CA LEU A 40 19.10 -9.23 0.50
C LEU A 40 18.54 -8.78 1.87
N TYR A 41 17.76 -9.63 2.55
CA TYR A 41 17.32 -9.38 3.92
C TYR A 41 18.36 -9.73 4.97
N SER A 42 19.44 -10.45 4.63
CA SER A 42 20.48 -10.78 5.62
C SER A 42 21.11 -9.52 6.21
N PRO A 43 21.30 -9.45 7.55
CA PRO A 43 21.98 -8.34 8.19
C PRO A 43 23.48 -8.22 7.80
N GLU A 44 24.07 -9.28 7.28
CA GLU A 44 25.45 -9.30 6.80
C GLU A 44 25.61 -8.58 5.44
N VAL A 45 24.52 -8.40 4.69
CA VAL A 45 24.52 -7.65 3.43
C VAL A 45 24.46 -6.16 3.76
N PRO A 46 25.42 -5.34 3.27
CA PRO A 46 25.46 -3.92 3.57
C PRO A 46 24.21 -3.20 3.09
N LEU A 47 23.51 -2.52 4.01
CA LEU A 47 22.24 -1.85 3.71
C LEU A 47 22.35 -0.81 2.59
N HIS A 48 23.45 -0.05 2.58
CA HIS A 48 23.65 1.00 1.58
C HIS A 48 23.79 0.42 0.16
N GLU A 49 24.42 -0.76 -0.02
CA GLU A 49 24.53 -1.41 -1.33
C GLU A 49 23.19 -1.88 -1.87
N VAL A 50 22.32 -2.40 -0.96
CA VAL A 50 20.93 -2.77 -1.32
C VAL A 50 20.12 -1.53 -1.69
N GLY A 51 20.27 -0.44 -0.91
CA GLY A 51 19.61 0.84 -1.16
C GLY A 51 20.04 1.48 -2.47
N GLU A 52 21.33 1.51 -2.76
CA GLU A 52 21.88 2.04 -4.02
C GLU A 52 21.31 1.29 -5.24
N LEU A 53 21.26 -0.04 -5.17
CA LEU A 53 20.71 -0.85 -6.26
C LEU A 53 19.20 -0.63 -6.42
N ALA A 54 18.46 -0.50 -5.33
CA ALA A 54 17.03 -0.19 -5.37
C ALA A 54 16.78 1.22 -5.93
N ASN A 55 17.61 2.19 -5.56
CA ASN A 55 17.53 3.54 -6.11
C ASN A 55 17.83 3.56 -7.62
N TYR A 56 18.81 2.78 -8.08
CA TYR A 56 19.07 2.61 -9.51
C TYR A 56 17.81 2.11 -10.25
N VAL A 57 17.13 1.08 -9.75
CA VAL A 57 15.87 0.60 -10.35
C VAL A 57 14.80 1.68 -10.32
N ARG A 58 14.64 2.38 -9.19
CA ARG A 58 13.69 3.46 -9.02
C ARG A 58 13.92 4.58 -10.05
N GLU A 59 15.18 5.00 -10.25
CA GLU A 59 15.52 6.07 -11.21
C GLU A 59 15.31 5.65 -12.67
N ARG A 60 15.50 4.37 -12.97
CA ARG A 60 15.18 3.84 -14.30
C ARG A 60 13.68 3.88 -14.60
N ILE A 61 12.82 3.76 -13.59
CA ILE A 61 11.36 3.73 -13.77
C ILE A 61 10.79 5.17 -13.71
N ASN A 62 11.21 5.97 -12.74
CA ASN A 62 10.57 7.24 -12.38
C ASN A 62 11.48 8.49 -12.57
N GLY A 63 12.69 8.32 -13.09
CA GLY A 63 13.65 9.43 -13.23
C GLY A 63 13.98 10.10 -11.89
N ASN A 64 14.09 11.42 -11.86
CA ASN A 64 14.35 12.16 -10.62
C ASN A 64 13.07 12.65 -9.91
N VAL A 65 11.89 12.26 -10.40
CA VAL A 65 10.61 12.70 -9.81
C VAL A 65 10.28 11.92 -8.55
N ALA A 66 9.72 12.58 -7.54
CA ALA A 66 9.04 11.95 -6.43
C ALA A 66 7.61 12.50 -6.31
N TYR A 67 6.65 11.57 -6.16
CA TYR A 67 5.23 11.87 -6.22
C TYR A 67 4.62 12.13 -4.85
N TYR A 68 3.58 12.96 -4.85
CA TYR A 68 2.71 13.18 -3.69
C TYR A 68 1.29 13.49 -4.16
N ASN A 69 0.29 13.36 -3.26
CA ASN A 69 -1.07 13.83 -3.54
C ASN A 69 -1.62 14.68 -2.38
N ILE A 70 -2.76 15.29 -2.61
CA ILE A 70 -3.54 15.95 -1.57
C ILE A 70 -4.75 15.08 -1.28
N ASN A 71 -4.72 14.40 -0.14
CA ASN A 71 -5.69 13.37 0.20
C ASN A 71 -6.22 13.52 1.63
N THR A 72 -7.37 12.92 1.85
CA THR A 72 -7.99 12.75 3.16
C THR A 72 -8.46 11.31 3.35
N HIS A 73 -8.62 10.90 4.61
CA HIS A 73 -9.16 9.61 4.98
C HIS A 73 -10.59 9.73 5.50
N LEU A 74 -11.40 8.73 5.22
CA LEU A 74 -12.74 8.55 5.78
C LEU A 74 -12.83 7.15 6.38
N ASN A 75 -13.01 7.08 7.69
CA ASN A 75 -13.26 5.84 8.40
C ASN A 75 -14.72 5.85 8.90
N PRO A 76 -15.69 5.40 8.10
CA PRO A 76 -17.11 5.65 8.38
C PRO A 76 -17.67 4.83 9.55
N THR A 77 -16.99 3.75 9.94
CA THR A 77 -17.26 2.98 11.16
C THR A 77 -16.00 2.24 11.63
N ASN A 78 -15.82 2.14 12.95
CA ASN A 78 -14.80 1.29 13.56
C ASN A 78 -15.36 -0.03 14.10
N VAL A 79 -16.67 -0.24 14.05
CA VAL A 79 -17.29 -1.49 14.47
C VAL A 79 -17.00 -2.59 13.46
N CYS A 80 -16.32 -3.67 13.89
CA CYS A 80 -15.87 -4.72 12.99
C CYS A 80 -16.11 -6.11 13.57
N VAL A 81 -16.67 -7.02 12.73
CA VAL A 81 -16.88 -8.44 13.09
C VAL A 81 -15.55 -9.18 13.24
N TYR A 82 -14.53 -8.79 12.48
CA TYR A 82 -13.22 -9.42 12.53
C TYR A 82 -12.41 -8.92 13.74
N ARG A 83 -11.55 -9.80 14.24
CA ARG A 83 -10.76 -9.57 15.46
C ARG A 83 -9.27 -9.71 15.18
N CYS A 84 -8.79 -9.01 14.13
CA CYS A 84 -7.39 -9.02 13.76
C CYS A 84 -6.52 -8.60 14.95
N ARG A 85 -5.47 -9.39 15.23
CA ARG A 85 -4.64 -9.18 16.43
C ARG A 85 -3.77 -7.93 16.37
N PHE A 86 -3.52 -7.42 15.17
CA PHE A 86 -2.74 -6.21 14.90
C PHE A 86 -3.58 -4.92 14.82
N CYS A 87 -4.92 -5.02 14.85
CA CYS A 87 -5.80 -3.86 14.64
C CYS A 87 -6.20 -3.23 15.97
N ALA A 88 -5.76 -2.00 16.22
CA ALA A 88 -6.15 -1.17 17.37
C ALA A 88 -7.43 -0.36 17.11
N PHE A 89 -7.72 -0.04 15.85
CA PHE A 89 -8.87 0.76 15.43
C PHE A 89 -10.24 0.10 15.69
N ARG A 90 -10.28 -1.21 15.71
CA ARG A 90 -11.49 -2.00 15.81
C ARG A 90 -12.22 -1.81 17.14
N SER A 91 -13.56 -1.66 17.10
CA SER A 91 -14.46 -1.73 18.24
C SER A 91 -15.48 -2.87 18.13
N ASP A 92 -15.98 -3.35 19.27
CA ASP A 92 -17.15 -4.24 19.33
C ASP A 92 -18.46 -3.43 19.23
N LEU A 93 -19.55 -4.06 18.78
CA LEU A 93 -20.85 -3.41 18.60
C LEU A 93 -21.37 -2.66 19.84
N ARG A 94 -21.05 -3.16 21.03
CA ARG A 94 -21.51 -2.60 22.32
C ARG A 94 -20.43 -1.77 23.01
N ASP A 95 -19.29 -1.57 22.37
CA ASP A 95 -18.23 -0.74 22.91
C ASP A 95 -18.66 0.73 22.81
N PRO A 96 -18.54 1.52 23.89
CA PRO A 96 -18.82 2.97 23.84
C PRO A 96 -17.99 3.75 22.82
N LYS A 97 -16.83 3.20 22.39
CA LYS A 97 -15.98 3.78 21.34
C LYS A 97 -16.44 3.40 19.93
N GLY A 98 -17.39 2.44 19.81
CA GLY A 98 -17.95 2.05 18.53
C GLY A 98 -18.82 3.15 17.93
N TYR A 99 -18.61 3.46 16.66
CA TYR A 99 -19.40 4.47 15.95
C TYR A 99 -19.77 4.04 14.54
N VAL A 100 -20.80 4.68 14.02
CA VAL A 100 -21.16 4.72 12.59
C VAL A 100 -21.44 6.19 12.29
N MET A 101 -20.79 6.74 11.27
CA MET A 101 -21.01 8.11 10.83
C MET A 101 -22.39 8.25 10.19
N SER A 102 -23.06 9.37 10.45
CA SER A 102 -24.29 9.74 9.74
C SER A 102 -23.97 10.28 8.33
N ASP A 103 -24.97 10.34 7.47
CA ASP A 103 -24.83 10.91 6.12
C ASP A 103 -24.37 12.36 6.16
N GLU A 104 -24.84 13.15 7.14
CA GLU A 104 -24.40 14.54 7.34
C GLU A 104 -22.92 14.61 7.70
N GLN A 105 -22.43 13.69 8.54
CA GLN A 105 -21.00 13.62 8.90
C GLN A 105 -20.14 13.22 7.71
N ILE A 106 -20.61 12.26 6.89
CA ILE A 106 -19.95 11.82 5.68
C ILE A 106 -19.86 12.96 4.65
N LEU A 107 -20.97 13.67 4.40
CA LEU A 107 -21.01 14.83 3.52
C LEU A 107 -20.13 15.96 4.02
N ALA A 108 -20.12 16.23 5.32
CA ALA A 108 -19.24 17.24 5.91
C ALA A 108 -17.76 16.92 5.68
N ARG A 109 -17.35 15.63 5.74
CA ARG A 109 -15.99 15.20 5.38
C ARG A 109 -15.68 15.40 3.90
N GLY A 110 -16.66 15.15 3.02
CA GLY A 110 -16.52 15.43 1.58
C GLY A 110 -16.33 16.92 1.31
N GLN A 111 -17.13 17.78 1.95
CA GLN A 111 -17.00 19.24 1.85
C GLN A 111 -15.63 19.71 2.36
N GLU A 112 -15.19 19.22 3.51
CA GLU A 112 -13.86 19.53 4.05
C GLU A 112 -12.74 19.11 3.10
N ALA A 113 -12.86 17.95 2.44
CA ALA A 113 -11.92 17.50 1.42
C ALA A 113 -11.83 18.50 0.25
N MET A 114 -12.97 18.93 -0.27
CA MET A 114 -13.03 19.92 -1.35
C MET A 114 -12.47 21.27 -0.92
N ASP A 115 -12.78 21.72 0.29
CA ASP A 115 -12.27 22.99 0.86
C ASP A 115 -10.76 22.98 1.09
N ASN A 116 -10.16 21.82 1.24
CA ASN A 116 -8.72 21.62 1.33
C ASN A 116 -8.05 21.26 0.00
N GLY A 117 -8.79 21.26 -1.10
CA GLY A 117 -8.26 20.92 -2.43
C GLY A 117 -7.84 19.46 -2.59
N CYS A 118 -8.44 18.55 -1.82
CA CYS A 118 -8.12 17.12 -1.93
C CYS A 118 -8.57 16.56 -3.29
N THR A 119 -7.68 15.79 -3.91
CA THR A 119 -7.98 15.05 -5.13
C THR A 119 -8.50 13.64 -4.84
N GLU A 120 -8.24 13.12 -3.63
CA GLU A 120 -8.57 11.76 -3.21
C GLU A 120 -9.20 11.72 -1.82
N MET A 121 -10.23 10.90 -1.68
CA MET A 121 -10.72 10.42 -0.37
C MET A 121 -10.49 8.91 -0.27
N HIS A 122 -9.68 8.50 0.72
CA HIS A 122 -9.41 7.09 1.02
C HIS A 122 -10.43 6.57 2.04
N ILE A 123 -11.26 5.62 1.64
CA ILE A 123 -12.39 5.11 2.43
C ILE A 123 -12.10 3.68 2.87
N VAL A 124 -11.92 3.47 4.16
CA VAL A 124 -11.70 2.15 4.80
C VAL A 124 -12.38 2.15 6.15
N GLY A 125 -13.04 1.06 6.52
CA GLY A 125 -13.73 0.98 7.81
C GLY A 125 -13.84 -0.42 8.38
N GLY A 126 -14.56 -0.52 9.49
CA GLY A 126 -14.94 -1.80 10.08
C GLY A 126 -16.04 -2.50 9.27
N LEU A 127 -16.06 -3.84 9.35
CA LEU A 127 -17.13 -4.67 8.81
C LEU A 127 -18.27 -4.74 9.83
N HIS A 128 -19.23 -3.84 9.71
CA HIS A 128 -20.29 -3.72 10.68
C HIS A 128 -21.40 -4.76 10.43
N HIS A 129 -21.66 -5.63 11.38
CA HIS A 129 -22.56 -6.79 11.21
C HIS A 129 -24.06 -6.46 11.17
N LYS A 130 -24.46 -5.21 11.38
CA LYS A 130 -25.86 -4.76 11.25
C LYS A 130 -26.09 -3.86 10.04
N LEU A 131 -25.02 -3.43 9.34
CA LEU A 131 -25.16 -2.62 8.14
C LEU A 131 -25.22 -3.54 6.92
N GLY A 132 -26.23 -3.35 6.08
CA GLY A 132 -26.37 -4.04 4.81
C GLY A 132 -25.42 -3.47 3.74
N TYR A 133 -25.27 -4.19 2.64
CA TYR A 133 -24.47 -3.75 1.49
C TYR A 133 -24.92 -2.37 0.96
N ASP A 134 -26.22 -2.10 0.94
CA ASP A 134 -26.78 -0.83 0.44
C ASP A 134 -26.25 0.39 1.19
N TRP A 135 -25.90 0.26 2.47
CA TRP A 135 -25.28 1.34 3.22
C TRP A 135 -23.87 1.66 2.68
N TYR A 136 -23.05 0.64 2.44
CA TYR A 136 -21.68 0.82 1.93
C TYR A 136 -21.67 1.36 0.51
N ARG A 137 -22.59 0.86 -0.34
CA ARG A 137 -22.79 1.36 -1.70
C ARG A 137 -23.30 2.78 -1.73
N GLY A 138 -24.33 3.07 -0.89
CA GLY A 138 -24.96 4.37 -0.77
C GLY A 138 -23.99 5.46 -0.33
N LEU A 139 -23.02 5.13 0.55
CA LEU A 139 -21.96 6.05 0.95
C LEU A 139 -21.14 6.53 -0.26
N ILE A 140 -20.71 5.60 -1.13
CA ILE A 140 -19.98 5.94 -2.37
C ILE A 140 -20.85 6.81 -3.28
N GLU A 141 -22.09 6.41 -3.52
CA GLU A 141 -23.03 7.13 -4.39
C GLU A 141 -23.31 8.55 -3.89
N THR A 142 -23.54 8.71 -2.59
CA THR A 142 -23.77 10.02 -1.94
C THR A 142 -22.59 10.96 -2.09
N LEU A 143 -21.38 10.47 -1.82
CA LEU A 143 -20.16 11.27 -1.97
C LEU A 143 -19.89 11.61 -3.43
N HIS A 144 -20.06 10.66 -4.35
CA HIS A 144 -19.82 10.88 -5.77
C HIS A 144 -20.80 11.91 -6.36
N HIS A 145 -22.08 11.86 -5.98
CA HIS A 145 -23.07 12.85 -6.41
C HIS A 145 -22.76 14.25 -5.89
N ALA A 146 -22.39 14.34 -4.60
CA ALA A 146 -22.12 15.64 -3.97
C ALA A 146 -20.79 16.25 -4.44
N TYR A 147 -19.78 15.42 -4.69
CA TYR A 147 -18.40 15.84 -4.96
C TYR A 147 -17.80 15.07 -6.14
N PRO A 148 -18.29 15.27 -7.38
CA PRO A 148 -17.91 14.44 -8.55
C PRO A 148 -16.44 14.58 -8.96
N LYS A 149 -15.74 15.64 -8.55
CA LYS A 149 -14.30 15.81 -8.76
C LYS A 149 -13.43 15.01 -7.77
N LEU A 150 -13.98 14.63 -6.63
CA LEU A 150 -13.24 13.91 -5.59
C LEU A 150 -13.13 12.43 -5.95
N HIS A 151 -11.91 11.94 -6.17
CA HIS A 151 -11.71 10.51 -6.43
C HIS A 151 -11.95 9.69 -5.18
N LEU A 152 -12.89 8.77 -5.25
CA LEU A 152 -13.22 7.86 -4.16
C LEU A 152 -12.42 6.56 -4.31
N LYS A 153 -11.42 6.39 -3.46
CA LYS A 153 -10.64 5.15 -3.33
C LYS A 153 -11.15 4.38 -2.13
N GLY A 154 -11.91 3.36 -2.35
CA GLY A 154 -12.60 2.66 -1.27
C GLY A 154 -12.75 1.18 -1.50
N TRP A 155 -13.09 0.58 -0.54
CA TRP A 155 -13.28 -0.74 -0.02
C TRP A 155 -12.14 -1.68 -0.41
N THR A 156 -11.42 -2.19 0.59
CA THR A 156 -10.38 -3.20 0.40
C THR A 156 -10.98 -4.53 -0.05
N ALA A 157 -10.15 -5.46 -0.47
CA ALA A 157 -10.60 -6.82 -0.78
C ALA A 157 -11.33 -7.51 0.39
N VAL A 158 -11.09 -7.06 1.62
CA VAL A 158 -11.77 -7.61 2.81
C VAL A 158 -13.22 -7.14 2.91
N GLU A 159 -13.49 -5.86 2.59
CA GLU A 159 -14.85 -5.36 2.49
C GLU A 159 -15.58 -5.98 1.30
N ILE A 160 -14.92 -6.18 0.15
CA ILE A 160 -15.54 -6.83 -1.02
C ILE A 160 -15.92 -8.29 -0.69
N ASP A 161 -15.06 -9.05 -0.02
CA ASP A 161 -15.38 -10.42 0.45
C ASP A 161 -16.58 -10.42 1.43
N TRP A 162 -16.63 -9.43 2.31
CA TRP A 162 -17.78 -9.22 3.20
C TRP A 162 -19.07 -8.89 2.42
N PHE A 163 -19.00 -8.11 1.37
CA PHE A 163 -20.14 -7.79 0.51
C PHE A 163 -20.62 -9.01 -0.27
N GLU A 164 -19.74 -9.92 -0.69
CA GLU A 164 -20.14 -11.23 -1.23
C GLU A 164 -20.95 -12.03 -0.19
N PHE A 165 -20.48 -12.03 1.07
CA PHE A 165 -21.22 -12.71 2.14
C PHE A 165 -22.61 -12.11 2.35
N LEU A 166 -22.75 -10.78 2.34
CA LEU A 166 -24.02 -10.09 2.53
C LEU A 166 -25.00 -10.28 1.36
N THR A 167 -24.51 -10.18 0.13
CA THR A 167 -25.35 -10.12 -1.08
C THR A 167 -25.52 -11.46 -1.78
N LYS A 168 -24.63 -12.42 -1.55
CA LYS A 168 -24.46 -13.66 -2.31
C LYS A 168 -24.09 -13.46 -3.78
N LYS A 169 -23.69 -12.25 -4.17
CA LYS A 169 -23.16 -11.92 -5.49
C LYS A 169 -21.66 -12.24 -5.55
N LYS A 170 -21.11 -12.32 -6.76
CA LYS A 170 -19.67 -12.46 -6.99
C LYS A 170 -18.94 -11.13 -6.91
N SER A 171 -17.66 -11.14 -6.54
CA SER A 171 -16.81 -9.93 -6.44
C SER A 171 -16.93 -9.03 -7.67
N LYS A 172 -16.90 -9.60 -8.88
CA LYS A 172 -16.99 -8.85 -10.14
C LYS A 172 -18.31 -8.08 -10.27
N GLU A 173 -19.43 -8.68 -9.88
CA GLU A 173 -20.76 -8.04 -9.92
C GLU A 173 -20.83 -6.89 -8.90
N ILE A 174 -20.27 -7.09 -7.70
CA ILE A 174 -20.21 -6.09 -6.64
C ILE A 174 -19.32 -4.91 -7.08
N LEU A 175 -18.16 -5.20 -7.66
CA LEU A 175 -17.23 -4.18 -8.13
C LEU A 175 -17.80 -3.36 -9.29
N LEU A 176 -18.56 -3.97 -10.19
CA LEU A 176 -19.29 -3.26 -11.24
C LEU A 176 -20.34 -2.30 -10.64
N ASP A 177 -21.14 -2.78 -9.69
CA ASP A 177 -22.17 -2.00 -8.99
C ASP A 177 -21.55 -0.83 -8.19
N LEU A 178 -20.42 -1.06 -7.52
CA LEU A 178 -19.69 0.00 -6.79
C LEU A 178 -19.05 1.01 -7.75
N ARG A 179 -18.49 0.57 -8.88
CA ARG A 179 -17.97 1.45 -9.93
C ARG A 179 -19.08 2.33 -10.48
N ASP A 180 -20.24 1.77 -10.76
CA ASP A 180 -21.40 2.50 -11.28
C ASP A 180 -21.97 3.48 -10.22
N ALA A 181 -21.74 3.21 -8.91
CA ALA A 181 -22.02 4.15 -7.82
C ALA A 181 -20.96 5.26 -7.67
N GLY A 182 -19.82 5.19 -8.37
CA GLY A 182 -18.77 6.21 -8.33
C GLY A 182 -17.45 5.79 -7.68
N LEU A 183 -17.27 4.50 -7.37
CA LEU A 183 -15.98 3.99 -6.90
C LEU A 183 -14.92 4.11 -8.00
N GLY A 184 -13.84 4.87 -7.74
CA GLY A 184 -12.79 5.14 -8.72
C GLY A 184 -11.63 4.14 -8.69
N SER A 185 -11.26 3.61 -7.53
CA SER A 185 -10.16 2.66 -7.36
C SER A 185 -10.24 1.93 -6.03
N MET A 186 -9.40 0.88 -5.85
CA MET A 186 -9.36 0.10 -4.61
C MET A 186 -8.03 0.26 -3.86
N PRO A 187 -8.05 0.38 -2.53
CA PRO A 187 -6.84 0.29 -1.70
C PRO A 187 -6.36 -1.15 -1.55
N GLY A 188 -5.08 -1.33 -1.19
CA GLY A 188 -4.45 -2.64 -1.05
C GLY A 188 -4.59 -3.30 0.32
N GLY A 189 -5.29 -2.70 1.27
CA GLY A 189 -5.45 -3.22 2.62
C GLY A 189 -6.01 -4.65 2.67
N GLY A 190 -5.78 -5.33 3.78
CA GLY A 190 -6.22 -6.72 3.95
C GLY A 190 -5.26 -7.79 3.43
N ALA A 191 -4.24 -7.40 2.65
CA ALA A 191 -3.21 -8.32 2.18
C ALA A 191 -2.37 -8.89 3.34
N GLU A 192 -1.98 -8.07 4.27
CA GLU A 192 -1.12 -8.36 5.43
C GLU A 192 0.15 -9.14 5.01
N ILE A 193 0.20 -10.44 5.31
CA ILE A 193 1.14 -11.43 4.74
C ILE A 193 0.32 -12.57 4.14
N PHE A 194 0.64 -13.01 2.92
CA PHE A 194 -0.12 -14.05 2.23
C PHE A 194 0.11 -15.45 2.76
N HIS A 195 1.25 -15.70 3.40
CA HIS A 195 1.57 -17.03 3.91
C HIS A 195 0.53 -17.49 4.95
N PRO A 196 -0.10 -18.67 4.78
CA PRO A 196 -1.23 -19.10 5.60
C PRO A 196 -0.88 -19.25 7.08
N GLU A 197 0.34 -19.66 7.41
CA GLU A 197 0.83 -19.78 8.78
C GLU A 197 0.76 -18.43 9.51
N ILE A 198 1.23 -17.36 8.89
CA ILE A 198 1.22 -16.02 9.48
C ILE A 198 -0.20 -15.46 9.52
N ARG A 199 -0.98 -15.61 8.43
CA ARG A 199 -2.38 -15.15 8.41
C ARG A 199 -3.21 -15.82 9.50
N GLY A 200 -3.06 -17.12 9.71
CA GLY A 200 -3.74 -17.86 10.78
C GLY A 200 -3.44 -17.31 12.17
N GLN A 201 -2.22 -16.77 12.40
CA GLN A 201 -1.84 -16.19 13.68
C GLN A 201 -2.33 -14.76 13.89
N ILE A 202 -2.51 -13.95 12.83
CA ILE A 202 -2.78 -12.51 12.97
C ILE A 202 -4.20 -12.11 12.53
N CYS A 203 -4.82 -12.82 11.59
CA CYS A 203 -6.12 -12.46 11.00
C CYS A 203 -6.88 -13.66 10.39
N GLU A 204 -7.00 -14.76 11.13
CA GLU A 204 -7.57 -16.05 10.71
C GLU A 204 -8.90 -15.92 9.93
N HIS A 205 -9.78 -14.99 10.34
CA HIS A 205 -11.13 -14.86 9.78
C HIS A 205 -11.24 -13.94 8.56
N LYS A 206 -10.15 -13.29 8.16
CA LYS A 206 -10.13 -12.44 6.95
C LYS A 206 -10.08 -13.28 5.67
N ALA A 207 -10.46 -12.65 4.55
CA ALA A 207 -10.19 -13.16 3.21
C ALA A 207 -8.77 -13.74 3.14
N ASN A 208 -8.63 -14.99 2.71
CA ASN A 208 -7.31 -15.60 2.54
C ASN A 208 -6.57 -14.99 1.33
N SER A 209 -5.32 -15.35 1.15
CA SER A 209 -4.48 -14.80 0.08
C SER A 209 -5.05 -15.05 -1.31
N HIS A 210 -5.60 -16.24 -1.57
CA HIS A 210 -6.23 -16.57 -2.85
C HIS A 210 -7.44 -15.67 -3.12
N LYS A 211 -8.33 -15.49 -2.14
CA LYS A 211 -9.50 -14.62 -2.26
C LYS A 211 -9.12 -13.16 -2.45
N TRP A 212 -8.10 -12.68 -1.73
CA TRP A 212 -7.59 -11.32 -1.92
C TRP A 212 -7.09 -11.09 -3.35
N LEU A 213 -6.28 -12.01 -3.88
CA LEU A 213 -5.75 -11.93 -5.25
C LEU A 213 -6.87 -12.06 -6.30
N GLU A 214 -7.85 -12.95 -6.09
CA GLU A 214 -9.04 -13.10 -6.95
C GLU A 214 -9.84 -11.79 -7.07
N ILE A 215 -10.08 -11.12 -5.94
CA ILE A 215 -10.82 -9.85 -5.92
C ILE A 215 -10.06 -8.75 -6.67
N HIS A 216 -8.75 -8.63 -6.47
CA HIS A 216 -7.94 -7.66 -7.21
C HIS A 216 -7.88 -7.99 -8.70
N GLN A 217 -7.77 -9.26 -9.08
CA GLN A 217 -7.87 -9.66 -10.47
C GLN A 217 -9.22 -9.25 -11.08
N ALA A 218 -10.34 -9.50 -10.37
CA ALA A 218 -11.66 -9.10 -10.83
C ALA A 218 -11.80 -7.57 -11.00
N ALA A 219 -11.18 -6.78 -10.10
CA ALA A 219 -11.12 -5.33 -10.22
C ALA A 219 -10.34 -4.90 -11.48
N HIS A 220 -9.17 -5.50 -11.71
CA HIS A 220 -8.35 -5.22 -12.90
C HIS A 220 -9.07 -5.56 -14.20
N GLU A 221 -9.79 -6.69 -14.25
CA GLU A 221 -10.58 -7.13 -15.42
C GLU A 221 -11.69 -6.16 -15.83
N ILE A 222 -12.21 -5.35 -14.90
CA ILE A 222 -13.21 -4.32 -15.19
C ILE A 222 -12.61 -2.91 -15.34
N GLY A 223 -11.27 -2.80 -15.35
CA GLY A 223 -10.54 -1.56 -15.54
C GLY A 223 -10.33 -0.71 -14.27
N LEU A 224 -10.69 -1.20 -13.09
CA LEU A 224 -10.37 -0.52 -11.83
C LEU A 224 -8.89 -0.72 -11.49
N LYS A 225 -8.16 0.36 -11.31
CA LYS A 225 -6.80 0.34 -10.77
C LYS A 225 -6.83 0.09 -9.26
N THR A 226 -5.82 -0.62 -8.77
CA THR A 226 -5.74 -0.94 -7.34
C THR A 226 -4.34 -0.72 -6.79
N ASN A 227 -4.24 -0.58 -5.47
CA ASN A 227 -2.98 -0.64 -4.75
C ASN A 227 -2.76 -2.05 -4.20
N CYS A 228 -1.52 -2.38 -3.86
CA CYS A 228 -1.21 -3.57 -3.08
C CYS A 228 -0.32 -3.22 -1.88
N THR A 229 -0.40 -4.03 -0.83
CA THR A 229 0.28 -3.75 0.44
C THR A 229 0.90 -5.01 1.02
N MET A 230 1.82 -4.84 1.96
CA MET A 230 2.34 -5.89 2.83
C MET A 230 2.51 -5.32 4.24
N LEU A 231 1.90 -5.94 5.26
CA LEU A 231 2.18 -5.61 6.66
C LEU A 231 3.41 -6.40 7.11
N TYR A 232 4.46 -5.71 7.55
CA TYR A 232 5.73 -6.33 7.93
C TYR A 232 6.22 -5.88 9.31
N GLY A 233 7.15 -6.65 9.88
CA GLY A 233 7.79 -6.33 11.16
C GLY A 233 7.05 -6.88 12.37
N HIS A 234 6.30 -7.97 12.21
CA HIS A 234 5.59 -8.65 13.31
C HIS A 234 6.10 -10.09 13.52
N LEU A 235 5.42 -11.11 13.00
CA LEU A 235 5.74 -12.53 13.21
C LEU A 235 6.40 -13.18 11.99
N GLU A 236 6.37 -12.53 10.87
CA GLU A 236 6.85 -13.05 9.60
C GLU A 236 8.39 -13.06 9.52
N GLN A 237 8.91 -13.95 8.68
CA GLN A 237 10.32 -14.09 8.35
C GLN A 237 10.58 -13.59 6.91
N PRO A 238 11.83 -13.34 6.51
CA PRO A 238 12.15 -12.87 5.16
C PRO A 238 11.49 -13.66 4.03
N TYR A 239 11.47 -15.00 4.11
CA TYR A 239 10.87 -15.82 3.07
C TYR A 239 9.36 -15.60 2.92
N HIS A 240 8.65 -15.26 4.01
CA HIS A 240 7.23 -14.92 3.97
C HIS A 240 6.99 -13.62 3.20
N ARG A 241 7.87 -12.63 3.37
CA ARG A 241 7.81 -11.36 2.65
C ARG A 241 8.07 -11.58 1.16
N ILE A 242 9.08 -12.38 0.81
CA ILE A 242 9.42 -12.66 -0.59
C ILE A 242 8.32 -13.48 -1.27
N ASP A 243 7.76 -14.50 -0.60
CA ASP A 243 6.58 -15.24 -1.11
C ASP A 243 5.41 -14.31 -1.42
N HIS A 244 5.16 -13.33 -0.54
CA HIS A 244 4.13 -12.32 -0.74
C HIS A 244 4.40 -11.45 -1.97
N LEU A 245 5.62 -10.92 -2.10
CA LEU A 245 6.03 -10.06 -3.23
C LEU A 245 5.98 -10.82 -4.56
N LEU A 246 6.40 -12.08 -4.60
CA LEU A 246 6.34 -12.91 -5.80
C LEU A 246 4.90 -13.16 -6.26
N LYS A 247 3.96 -13.39 -5.35
CA LYS A 247 2.53 -13.54 -5.68
C LYS A 247 1.92 -12.23 -6.23
N LEU A 248 2.29 -11.09 -5.67
CA LEU A 248 1.87 -9.79 -6.21
C LEU A 248 2.44 -9.55 -7.61
N ARG A 249 3.74 -9.82 -7.79
CA ARG A 249 4.42 -9.68 -9.08
C ARG A 249 3.79 -10.57 -10.15
N GLU A 250 3.45 -11.83 -9.80
CA GLU A 250 2.76 -12.75 -10.71
C GLU A 250 1.39 -12.24 -11.12
N LEU A 251 0.58 -11.71 -10.20
CA LEU A 251 -0.70 -11.12 -10.55
C LEU A 251 -0.53 -9.88 -11.44
N GLN A 252 0.45 -9.02 -11.13
CA GLN A 252 0.76 -7.86 -11.94
C GLN A 252 1.18 -8.24 -13.37
N ASP A 253 1.98 -9.29 -13.55
CA ASP A 253 2.37 -9.78 -14.88
C ASP A 253 1.15 -10.19 -15.72
N ARG A 254 0.10 -10.72 -15.06
CA ARG A 254 -1.12 -11.14 -15.77
C ARG A 254 -2.08 -10.00 -16.05
N THR A 255 -2.13 -8.98 -15.21
CA THR A 255 -3.22 -8.00 -15.23
C THR A 255 -2.81 -6.55 -15.43
N GLY A 256 -1.60 -6.17 -15.03
CA GLY A 256 -1.12 -4.78 -15.10
C GLY A 256 -1.94 -3.77 -14.28
N GLY A 257 -2.77 -4.24 -13.32
CA GLY A 257 -3.76 -3.40 -12.64
C GLY A 257 -3.27 -2.76 -11.34
N PHE A 258 -2.20 -3.26 -10.72
CA PHE A 258 -1.58 -2.61 -9.57
C PHE A 258 -0.82 -1.36 -10.00
N GLN A 259 -1.16 -0.23 -9.42
CA GLN A 259 -0.49 1.05 -9.68
C GLN A 259 0.61 1.36 -8.68
N THR A 260 0.47 0.96 -7.41
CA THR A 260 1.48 1.19 -6.38
C THR A 260 1.48 0.08 -5.33
N PHE A 261 2.67 -0.21 -4.81
CA PHE A 261 2.86 -1.05 -3.64
C PHE A 261 3.22 -0.22 -2.42
N ILE A 262 2.65 -0.56 -1.26
CA ILE A 262 2.86 0.14 0.00
C ILE A 262 3.31 -0.86 1.07
N PRO A 263 4.59 -0.88 1.46
CA PRO A 263 5.04 -1.64 2.62
C PRO A 263 4.58 -0.95 3.90
N LEU A 264 3.80 -1.66 4.71
CA LEU A 264 3.15 -1.15 5.90
C LEU A 264 3.91 -1.64 7.15
N ALA A 265 4.65 -0.76 7.83
CA ALA A 265 5.38 -1.09 9.04
C ALA A 265 4.40 -1.36 10.21
N PHE A 266 4.58 -2.47 10.92
CA PHE A 266 3.72 -2.82 12.04
C PHE A 266 3.93 -1.89 13.24
N HIS A 267 2.82 -1.38 13.79
CA HIS A 267 2.76 -0.63 15.04
C HIS A 267 2.12 -1.51 16.11
N PRO A 268 2.86 -1.92 17.16
CA PRO A 268 2.39 -2.88 18.16
C PRO A 268 1.47 -2.26 19.23
N GLU A 269 1.55 -0.95 19.46
CA GLU A 269 0.87 -0.27 20.55
C GLU A 269 -0.66 -0.45 20.43
N ASN A 270 -1.32 -0.63 21.56
CA ASN A 270 -2.76 -0.84 21.66
C ASN A 270 -3.31 -2.08 20.91
N THR A 271 -2.44 -2.98 20.42
CA THR A 271 -2.84 -4.21 19.73
C THR A 271 -2.69 -5.45 20.61
N LYS A 272 -3.22 -6.59 20.18
CA LYS A 272 -2.97 -7.88 20.85
C LYS A 272 -1.54 -8.42 20.64
N LEU A 273 -0.73 -7.74 19.85
CA LEU A 273 0.66 -8.03 19.57
C LEU A 273 1.61 -6.99 20.19
N SER A 274 1.16 -6.26 21.20
CA SER A 274 1.91 -5.20 21.88
C SER A 274 3.21 -5.66 22.57
N HIS A 275 3.40 -6.96 22.74
CA HIS A 275 4.66 -7.55 23.20
C HIS A 275 5.77 -7.56 22.15
N LEU A 276 5.44 -7.33 20.86
CA LEU A 276 6.42 -7.20 19.78
C LEU A 276 7.01 -5.80 19.76
N LYS A 277 8.15 -5.65 19.09
CA LYS A 277 8.80 -4.36 18.90
C LYS A 277 8.44 -3.80 17.52
N LYS A 278 8.25 -2.49 17.45
CA LYS A 278 8.16 -1.79 16.16
C LYS A 278 9.45 -1.98 15.35
N PRO A 279 9.39 -2.17 14.02
CA PRO A 279 10.58 -2.18 13.18
C PRO A 279 11.41 -0.90 13.34
N SER A 280 12.72 -1.04 13.25
CA SER A 280 13.63 0.11 13.24
C SER A 280 13.72 0.71 11.83
N ALA A 281 14.17 1.96 11.71
CA ALA A 281 14.40 2.61 10.42
C ALA A 281 15.32 1.79 9.49
N LEU A 282 16.31 1.06 10.05
CA LEU A 282 17.18 0.20 9.23
C LEU A 282 16.41 -0.99 8.62
N VAL A 283 15.47 -1.55 9.37
CA VAL A 283 14.58 -2.62 8.87
C VAL A 283 13.64 -2.06 7.81
N ASP A 284 13.07 -0.88 8.04
CA ASP A 284 12.15 -0.21 7.14
C ASP A 284 12.83 0.11 5.80
N LEU A 285 14.03 0.69 5.82
CA LEU A 285 14.80 1.02 4.62
C LEU A 285 15.24 -0.24 3.84
N ARG A 286 15.67 -1.28 4.54
CA ARG A 286 15.99 -2.57 3.89
C ARG A 286 14.76 -3.19 3.24
N ASN A 287 13.64 -3.18 3.94
CA ASN A 287 12.38 -3.70 3.40
C ASN A 287 11.93 -2.91 2.17
N MET A 288 12.03 -1.57 2.21
CA MET A 288 11.72 -0.70 1.08
C MET A 288 12.58 -1.06 -0.15
N ALA A 289 13.89 -1.16 0.04
CA ALA A 289 14.82 -1.48 -1.03
C ALA A 289 14.57 -2.87 -1.63
N VAL A 290 14.37 -3.89 -0.79
CA VAL A 290 14.05 -5.24 -1.27
C VAL A 290 12.72 -5.27 -2.01
N CYS A 291 11.71 -4.56 -1.54
CA CYS A 291 10.42 -4.46 -2.25
C CYS A 291 10.60 -3.88 -3.65
N ARG A 292 11.38 -2.80 -3.82
CA ARG A 292 11.65 -2.22 -5.15
C ARG A 292 12.37 -3.21 -6.08
N LEU A 293 13.34 -3.94 -5.55
CA LEU A 293 14.11 -4.91 -6.32
C LEU A 293 13.29 -6.14 -6.74
N MET A 294 12.33 -6.55 -5.92
CA MET A 294 11.47 -7.70 -6.19
C MET A 294 10.24 -7.38 -7.05
N LEU A 295 9.75 -6.13 -7.01
CA LEU A 295 8.56 -5.67 -7.72
C LEU A 295 8.94 -4.80 -8.92
N ASP A 296 9.67 -5.38 -9.87
CA ASP A 296 10.15 -4.73 -11.09
C ASP A 296 9.04 -4.24 -12.03
N ASN A 297 7.86 -4.87 -11.95
CA ASN A 297 6.68 -4.62 -12.78
C ASN A 297 5.59 -3.75 -12.12
N ILE A 298 5.75 -3.34 -10.86
CA ILE A 298 4.85 -2.37 -10.22
C ILE A 298 5.49 -0.99 -10.32
N PRO A 299 4.83 -0.01 -10.99
CA PRO A 299 5.47 1.26 -11.32
C PRO A 299 5.89 2.06 -10.10
N HIS A 300 5.06 2.11 -9.06
CA HIS A 300 5.29 2.97 -7.91
C HIS A 300 5.45 2.19 -6.61
N ILE A 301 6.36 2.65 -5.74
CA ILE A 301 6.50 2.20 -4.36
C ILE A 301 6.41 3.39 -3.42
N LYS A 302 5.45 3.29 -2.50
CA LYS A 302 5.10 4.39 -1.62
C LYS A 302 5.75 4.26 -0.25
N ALA A 303 6.43 5.31 0.20
CA ALA A 303 6.90 5.49 1.56
C ALA A 303 5.84 6.21 2.40
N TYR A 304 4.94 5.45 3.04
CA TYR A 304 3.84 5.99 3.83
C TYR A 304 4.36 6.59 5.15
N TRP A 305 4.50 7.92 5.19
CA TRP A 305 5.18 8.65 6.27
C TRP A 305 4.49 8.54 7.65
N ILE A 306 3.16 8.30 7.70
CA ILE A 306 2.44 8.08 8.97
C ILE A 306 3.07 6.91 9.75
N MET A 307 3.44 5.85 9.07
CA MET A 307 3.95 4.62 9.68
C MET A 307 5.46 4.63 9.88
N LEU A 308 6.17 5.13 8.87
CA LEU A 308 7.64 5.13 8.85
C LEU A 308 8.22 6.24 9.73
N GLY A 309 7.45 7.31 9.95
CA GLY A 309 7.96 8.59 10.41
C GLY A 309 8.56 9.41 9.27
N ILE A 310 8.49 10.73 9.38
CA ILE A 310 8.83 11.69 8.30
C ILE A 310 10.26 11.48 7.80
N GLY A 311 11.25 11.41 8.70
CA GLY A 311 12.67 11.27 8.32
C GLY A 311 12.97 9.92 7.62
N THR A 312 12.36 8.83 8.04
CA THR A 312 12.53 7.52 7.38
C THR A 312 11.86 7.52 6.01
N ALA A 313 10.67 8.11 5.88
CA ALA A 313 9.97 8.23 4.60
C ALA A 313 10.74 9.09 3.59
N GLN A 314 11.33 10.21 4.03
CA GLN A 314 12.22 11.03 3.22
C GLN A 314 13.46 10.23 2.75
N THR A 315 14.12 9.53 3.66
CA THR A 315 15.29 8.69 3.34
C THR A 315 14.95 7.56 2.38
N ALA A 316 13.73 7.00 2.47
CA ALA A 316 13.26 5.92 1.59
C ALA A 316 13.22 6.33 0.11
N LEU A 317 13.17 7.63 -0.23
CA LEU A 317 13.29 8.15 -1.60
C LEU A 317 14.67 7.87 -2.23
N ALA A 318 15.68 7.55 -1.42
CA ALA A 318 16.98 7.03 -1.86
C ALA A 318 17.10 5.50 -1.74
N PHE A 319 16.05 4.82 -1.28
CA PHE A 319 15.99 3.38 -1.06
C PHE A 319 14.90 2.69 -1.89
N GLY A 320 14.54 3.24 -3.04
CA GLY A 320 13.64 2.61 -3.99
C GLY A 320 12.20 3.13 -3.99
N ALA A 321 11.80 3.97 -3.01
CA ALA A 321 10.50 4.64 -3.05
C ALA A 321 10.52 5.82 -4.03
N ASP A 322 9.38 6.05 -4.67
CA ASP A 322 9.16 7.17 -5.59
C ASP A 322 7.94 8.03 -5.21
N ASP A 323 7.19 7.62 -4.18
CA ASP A 323 5.99 8.32 -3.71
C ASP A 323 6.02 8.41 -2.18
N ILE A 324 5.75 9.61 -1.64
CA ILE A 324 5.75 9.85 -0.19
C ILE A 324 4.34 9.87 0.41
N ASP A 325 3.33 9.47 -0.37
CA ASP A 325 1.91 9.66 -0.10
C ASP A 325 1.48 11.13 -0.20
N GLY A 326 0.64 11.60 0.69
CA GLY A 326 0.08 12.92 0.60
C GLY A 326 -0.10 13.59 1.96
N THR A 327 -1.05 14.51 2.00
CA THR A 327 -1.39 15.28 3.21
C THR A 327 -1.95 14.41 4.33
N VAL A 328 -2.64 13.31 3.99
CA VAL A 328 -3.16 12.26 4.90
C VAL A 328 -3.96 12.84 6.07
N ARG A 329 -4.98 13.65 5.77
CA ARG A 329 -5.89 14.16 6.81
C ARG A 329 -6.77 13.05 7.36
N HIS A 330 -7.07 13.09 8.68
CA HIS A 330 -8.02 12.20 9.36
C HIS A 330 -7.66 10.70 9.32
N GLU A 331 -6.38 10.36 9.27
CA GLU A 331 -5.95 8.99 9.42
C GLU A 331 -6.08 8.54 10.88
N LEU A 332 -6.94 7.56 11.18
CA LEU A 332 -7.21 7.09 12.53
C LEU A 332 -6.59 5.72 12.83
N ILE A 333 -6.40 4.87 11.81
CA ILE A 333 -6.05 3.46 12.00
C ILE A 333 -4.67 3.29 12.62
N TYR A 334 -3.69 4.07 12.14
CA TYR A 334 -2.31 4.03 12.65
C TYR A 334 -2.12 4.88 13.90
N HIS A 335 -2.85 5.98 14.02
CA HIS A 335 -2.83 6.79 15.26
C HIS A 335 -3.40 6.00 16.43
N ASP A 336 -4.47 5.22 16.24
CA ASP A 336 -5.00 4.31 17.25
C ASP A 336 -3.99 3.19 17.62
N ALA A 337 -3.16 2.77 16.67
CA ALA A 337 -2.07 1.83 16.90
C ALA A 337 -0.79 2.47 17.45
N GLY A 338 -0.83 3.74 17.87
CA GLY A 338 0.27 4.44 18.53
C GLY A 338 1.24 5.19 17.61
N ALA A 339 0.85 5.51 16.38
CA ALA A 339 1.64 6.40 15.54
C ALA A 339 1.74 7.79 16.19
N THR A 340 2.97 8.34 16.25
CA THR A 340 3.27 9.64 16.88
C THR A 340 3.53 10.74 15.86
N THR A 341 3.30 10.47 14.59
CA THR A 341 3.39 11.44 13.50
C THR A 341 2.26 12.48 13.62
N PRO A 342 2.42 13.68 13.05
CA PRO A 342 1.34 14.65 13.02
C PRO A 342 0.12 14.11 12.27
N GLU A 343 -1.08 14.66 12.54
CA GLU A 343 -2.32 14.24 11.87
C GLU A 343 -2.33 14.57 10.37
N MET A 344 -1.48 15.51 9.93
CA MET A 344 -1.32 15.88 8.52
C MET A 344 0.04 16.52 8.26
N MET A 345 0.51 16.45 7.01
CA MET A 345 1.55 17.33 6.48
C MET A 345 0.96 18.35 5.50
N SER A 346 1.47 19.58 5.52
CA SER A 346 1.12 20.54 4.47
C SER A 346 1.80 20.19 3.15
N VAL A 347 1.23 20.65 2.05
CA VAL A 347 1.84 20.50 0.70
C VAL A 347 3.24 21.09 0.65
N GLU A 348 3.44 22.22 1.32
CA GLU A 348 4.72 22.90 1.39
C GLU A 348 5.78 22.05 2.12
N GLN A 349 5.41 21.44 3.24
CA GLN A 349 6.28 20.50 3.95
C GLN A 349 6.64 19.27 3.09
N ILE A 350 5.67 18.67 2.42
CA ILE A 350 5.90 17.53 1.54
C ILE A 350 6.87 17.89 0.40
N ARG A 351 6.62 19.00 -0.28
CA ARG A 351 7.49 19.50 -1.36
C ARG A 351 8.91 19.79 -0.88
N HIS A 352 9.03 20.39 0.31
CA HIS A 352 10.32 20.65 0.94
C HIS A 352 11.10 19.36 1.21
N LEU A 353 10.46 18.35 1.82
CA LEU A 353 11.08 17.05 2.09
C LEU A 353 11.56 16.35 0.80
N ILE A 354 10.76 16.40 -0.25
CA ILE A 354 11.12 15.82 -1.56
C ILE A 354 12.31 16.55 -2.17
N THR A 355 12.29 17.89 -2.13
CA THR A 355 13.39 18.74 -2.67
C THR A 355 14.70 18.54 -1.89
N GLU A 356 14.66 18.48 -0.56
CA GLU A 356 15.83 18.19 0.26
C GLU A 356 16.40 16.79 0.04
N ALA A 357 15.55 15.83 -0.34
CA ALA A 357 16.00 14.50 -0.78
C ALA A 357 16.65 14.51 -2.18
N GLY A 358 16.82 15.69 -2.81
CA GLY A 358 17.37 15.84 -4.16
C GLY A 358 16.42 15.39 -5.27
N ARG A 359 15.11 15.33 -5.00
CA ARG A 359 14.07 14.89 -5.95
C ARG A 359 13.22 16.06 -6.42
N GLU A 360 12.59 15.89 -7.59
CA GLU A 360 11.63 16.85 -8.14
C GLU A 360 10.21 16.49 -7.66
N PRO A 361 9.54 17.37 -6.89
CA PRO A 361 8.19 17.07 -6.38
C PRO A 361 7.14 17.23 -7.47
N MET A 362 6.35 16.17 -7.71
CA MET A 362 5.23 16.16 -8.66
C MET A 362 3.93 15.77 -7.97
N GLU A 363 2.92 16.64 -8.05
CA GLU A 363 1.59 16.29 -7.58
C GLU A 363 0.89 15.37 -8.59
N ARG A 364 0.32 14.29 -8.07
CA ARG A 364 -0.46 13.32 -8.86
C ARG A 364 -1.85 13.12 -8.27
N ASP A 365 -2.80 12.67 -9.09
CA ASP A 365 -4.08 12.16 -8.62
C ASP A 365 -3.96 10.72 -8.07
N THR A 366 -5.09 10.09 -7.74
CA THR A 366 -5.14 8.73 -7.19
C THR A 366 -4.59 7.66 -8.15
N VAL A 367 -4.77 7.85 -9.46
CA VAL A 367 -4.41 6.89 -10.51
C VAL A 367 -3.19 7.32 -11.32
N TYR A 368 -2.37 8.19 -10.71
CA TYR A 368 -1.09 8.64 -11.24
C TYR A 368 -1.19 9.46 -12.55
N HIS A 369 -2.18 10.37 -12.62
CA HIS A 369 -2.13 11.48 -13.56
C HIS A 369 -1.58 12.72 -12.86
N LYS A 370 -0.87 13.56 -13.63
CA LYS A 370 -0.35 14.83 -13.15
C LYS A 370 -1.50 15.78 -12.81
N VAL A 371 -1.42 16.42 -11.65
CA VAL A 371 -2.39 17.43 -11.22
C VAL A 371 -1.88 18.82 -11.55
N HIS A 372 -2.70 19.61 -12.20
CA HIS A 372 -2.45 21.02 -12.49
C HIS A 372 -3.36 21.89 -11.63
N ARG A 373 -2.74 22.64 -10.72
CA ARG A 373 -3.43 23.57 -9.81
C ARG A 373 -3.63 24.92 -10.47
N ASN A 374 -4.82 25.50 -10.26
CA ASN A 374 -5.05 26.90 -10.60
C ASN A 374 -4.20 27.80 -9.66
N PRO A 375 -3.31 28.65 -10.19
CA PRO A 375 -2.48 29.51 -9.35
C PRO A 375 -3.25 30.50 -8.46
N ASP A 376 -4.45 30.90 -8.92
CA ASP A 376 -5.30 31.89 -8.23
C ASP A 376 -6.29 31.23 -7.24
N ASP A 377 -6.55 29.95 -7.41
CA ASP A 377 -7.40 29.15 -6.52
C ASP A 377 -6.88 27.72 -6.35
N PHE A 378 -6.15 27.50 -5.28
CA PHE A 378 -5.57 26.20 -4.97
C PHE A 378 -6.59 25.04 -4.89
N LYS A 379 -7.85 25.35 -4.62
CA LYS A 379 -8.94 24.35 -4.55
C LYS A 379 -9.43 23.91 -5.92
N ASP A 380 -9.08 24.64 -6.97
CA ASP A 380 -9.41 24.28 -8.36
C ASP A 380 -8.22 23.57 -9.01
N TRP A 381 -8.51 22.42 -9.62
CA TRP A 381 -7.51 21.62 -10.32
C TRP A 381 -8.08 20.93 -11.55
N THR A 382 -7.17 20.59 -12.43
CA THR A 382 -7.43 19.70 -13.57
C THR A 382 -6.48 18.53 -13.55
N VAL A 383 -6.92 17.42 -14.11
CA VAL A 383 -6.10 16.22 -14.30
C VAL A 383 -5.50 16.27 -15.69
N GLY A 384 -4.19 16.13 -15.78
CA GLY A 384 -3.43 16.12 -17.03
C GLY A 384 -3.12 14.70 -17.52
N GLU A 385 -1.96 14.56 -18.14
CA GLU A 385 -1.43 13.29 -18.64
C GLU A 385 -1.06 12.32 -17.53
N GLU A 386 -1.06 11.02 -17.82
CA GLU A 386 -0.50 10.00 -16.94
C GLU A 386 0.98 10.31 -16.68
N VAL A 387 1.42 10.15 -15.42
CA VAL A 387 2.83 10.40 -15.08
C VAL A 387 3.74 9.47 -15.89
N PRO A 388 4.86 9.97 -16.42
CA PRO A 388 5.71 9.18 -17.29
C PRO A 388 6.42 8.06 -16.50
N ILE A 389 6.20 6.83 -16.92
CA ILE A 389 7.02 5.69 -16.54
C ILE A 389 8.15 5.59 -17.59
N LEU A 390 9.38 5.83 -17.15
CA LEU A 390 10.56 5.79 -18.03
C LEU A 390 10.93 4.34 -18.38
N THR A 391 10.00 3.65 -18.98
CA THR A 391 10.11 2.32 -19.60
C THR A 391 10.79 1.18 -18.87
N SER A 392 10.05 0.16 -18.86
CA SER A 392 10.43 -1.22 -19.18
C SER A 392 11.74 -1.32 -19.97
N VAL A 393 12.67 -1.99 -19.43
CA VAL A 393 13.75 -2.61 -20.19
C VAL A 393 13.10 -3.59 -21.16
N GLY A 394 13.20 -3.30 -22.45
CA GLY A 394 12.92 -4.27 -23.49
C GLY A 394 14.01 -5.34 -23.53
#